data_cd37f98f253aa0b008ba90e334445172
#
_entry.id   cd37f98f253aa0b008ba90e334445172
#
_cell.length_a   1.000
_cell.length_b   1.000
_cell.length_c   1.000
_cell.angle_alpha   90.00
_cell.angle_beta   90.00
_cell.angle_gamma   90.00
#
_symmetry.space_group_name_H-M   'P 1'
#
loop_
_entity.id
_entity.type
_entity.pdbx_description
1 polymer ?
#
loop_
_entity_poly.entity_id
_entity_poly.type
_entity_poly.pdbx_seq_one_letter_code
_entity_poly.pdbx_strand_id
1 'polypeptide(L)'
;MRKAACISHSIKSRLPETQDQGHPMLAAILVYAALLLGSTSAAASDNSDILFYCQTTNGKQVHIQQHDSNVRYRFGKNLAHPELEFTQPKTQVYQRNFTVDDNGYRAHARQMWLHNGNAHYVTTVLYLSKGRVYSLSVYHDGKYAEISCRRRHAFENITRIDALPELPDDFEVK
;
A
#
# COMPACT_ATOMS: atom_id res chain seq x y z
N MET A 1 11.53 7.67 53.72
CA MET A 1 11.22 6.55 54.59
C MET A 1 9.71 6.31 54.64
N ARG A 2 9.22 5.27 54.01
CA ARG A 2 7.99 4.52 54.33
C ARG A 2 7.96 3.28 53.45
N LYS A 3 8.16 2.14 54.07
CA LYS A 3 7.99 0.77 53.52
C LYS A 3 6.51 0.47 53.42
N ALA A 4 6.08 -0.15 52.36
CA ALA A 4 4.77 -0.81 52.27
C ALA A 4 4.96 -2.26 51.82
N ALA A 5 4.30 -3.15 52.56
CA ALA A 5 4.52 -4.57 52.61
C ALA A 5 3.77 -5.34 51.51
N CYS A 6 4.39 -6.44 51.09
CA CYS A 6 3.78 -7.53 50.32
C CYS A 6 2.73 -8.28 51.14
N ILE A 7 1.57 -8.51 50.55
CA ILE A 7 0.61 -9.50 51.03
C ILE A 7 0.45 -10.57 49.95
N SER A 8 0.97 -11.76 50.25
CA SER A 8 0.79 -12.99 49.50
C SER A 8 -0.53 -13.64 49.91
N HIS A 9 -1.45 -13.89 48.95
CA HIS A 9 -2.60 -14.75 49.17
C HIS A 9 -2.44 -16.01 48.34
N SER A 10 -2.19 -17.09 49.05
CA SER A 10 -2.21 -18.47 48.56
C SER A 10 -3.63 -18.98 48.56
N ILE A 11 -4.18 -19.30 47.40
CA ILE A 11 -5.47 -20.01 47.30
C ILE A 11 -5.19 -21.45 46.87
N LYS A 12 -5.41 -22.38 47.81
CA LYS A 12 -5.47 -23.81 47.55
C LYS A 12 -6.80 -24.17 46.89
N SER A 13 -6.77 -24.64 45.67
CA SER A 13 -7.92 -25.28 45.03
C SER A 13 -7.91 -26.78 45.26
N ARG A 14 -8.97 -27.28 45.86
CA ARG A 14 -9.26 -28.71 46.03
C ARG A 14 -9.82 -29.27 44.73
N LEU A 15 -9.32 -30.43 44.34
CA LEU A 15 -9.89 -31.32 43.33
C LEU A 15 -11.09 -32.11 43.93
N PRO A 16 -12.15 -32.33 43.19
CA PRO A 16 -13.08 -33.38 43.51
C PRO A 16 -12.77 -34.67 42.77
N GLU A 17 -12.96 -35.74 43.48
CA GLU A 17 -12.69 -37.12 43.23
C GLU A 17 -13.70 -37.72 42.26
N THR A 18 -13.21 -38.63 41.45
CA THR A 18 -13.89 -39.43 40.44
C THR A 18 -14.94 -40.38 41.07
N GLN A 19 -16.14 -40.47 40.46
CA GLN A 19 -16.99 -41.64 40.54
C GLN A 19 -17.16 -42.28 39.18
N ASP A 20 -16.59 -43.46 39.11
CA ASP A 20 -16.76 -44.51 38.10
C ASP A 20 -18.15 -45.14 38.24
N GLN A 21 -18.96 -45.16 37.17
CA GLN A 21 -20.00 -46.16 36.98
C GLN A 21 -20.20 -46.47 35.49
N GLY A 22 -19.78 -47.65 35.16
CA GLY A 22 -19.95 -48.24 33.83
C GLY A 22 -21.41 -48.54 33.50
N HIS A 23 -21.70 -48.59 32.23
CA HIS A 23 -22.40 -49.66 31.51
C HIS A 23 -22.44 -49.37 29.99
N PRO A 24 -22.51 -50.41 29.19
CA PRO A 24 -22.22 -50.36 27.78
C PRO A 24 -23.47 -50.21 26.92
N MET A 25 -23.39 -49.67 25.78
CA MET A 25 -24.03 -50.10 24.51
C MET A 25 -24.03 -48.99 23.47
N LEU A 26 -23.28 -49.28 22.43
CA LEU A 26 -23.64 -49.13 21.02
C LEU A 26 -24.55 -47.94 20.64
N ALA A 27 -23.94 -46.90 20.14
CA ALA A 27 -24.45 -46.21 18.95
C ALA A 27 -23.29 -45.51 18.26
N ALA A 28 -22.85 -46.09 17.17
CA ALA A 28 -21.93 -45.45 16.23
C ALA A 28 -22.65 -44.27 15.57
N ILE A 29 -22.36 -43.08 16.04
CA ILE A 29 -22.66 -41.84 15.29
C ILE A 29 -21.35 -41.35 14.74
N LEU A 30 -21.10 -41.70 13.49
CA LEU A 30 -20.09 -41.06 12.63
C LEU A 30 -20.53 -39.62 12.42
N VAL A 31 -20.06 -38.74 13.30
CA VAL A 31 -20.08 -37.31 13.03
C VAL A 31 -18.92 -37.03 12.09
N TYR A 32 -19.23 -37.00 10.78
CA TYR A 32 -18.38 -36.40 9.80
C TYR A 32 -18.27 -34.89 10.11
N ALA A 33 -17.33 -34.54 10.96
CA ALA A 33 -16.83 -33.16 11.03
C ALA A 33 -16.07 -32.89 9.73
N ALA A 34 -16.81 -32.46 8.72
CA ALA A 34 -16.22 -31.84 7.55
C ALA A 34 -15.49 -30.59 8.02
N LEU A 35 -14.21 -30.71 8.27
CA LEU A 35 -13.28 -29.59 8.35
C LEU A 35 -13.30 -28.90 6.98
N LEU A 36 -14.18 -27.93 6.83
CA LEU A 36 -14.05 -26.91 5.79
C LEU A 36 -12.80 -26.11 6.13
N LEU A 37 -11.66 -26.63 5.70
CA LEU A 37 -10.44 -25.85 5.54
C LEU A 37 -10.74 -24.81 4.46
N GLY A 38 -11.34 -23.72 4.88
CA GLY A 38 -11.44 -22.51 4.07
C GLY A 38 -10.02 -22.08 3.75
N SER A 39 -9.51 -22.53 2.61
CA SER A 39 -8.29 -21.98 2.02
C SER A 39 -8.58 -20.51 1.74
N THR A 40 -8.28 -19.63 2.70
CA THR A 40 -8.11 -18.22 2.42
C THR A 40 -6.88 -18.13 1.52
N SER A 41 -7.12 -18.17 0.22
CA SER A 41 -6.11 -17.78 -0.76
C SER A 41 -5.78 -16.33 -0.43
N ALA A 42 -4.71 -16.11 0.34
CA ALA A 42 -4.04 -14.83 0.36
C ALA A 42 -3.64 -14.60 -1.10
N ALA A 43 -4.39 -13.76 -1.81
CA ALA A 43 -4.01 -13.31 -3.13
C ALA A 43 -2.64 -12.70 -2.96
N ALA A 44 -1.60 -13.42 -3.39
CA ALA A 44 -0.28 -12.86 -3.52
C ALA A 44 -0.46 -11.63 -4.41
N SER A 45 -0.20 -10.46 -3.87
CA SER A 45 -0.21 -9.22 -4.63
C SER A 45 0.87 -9.37 -5.67
N ASP A 46 0.49 -9.73 -6.89
CA ASP A 46 1.41 -9.84 -7.99
C ASP A 46 1.98 -8.44 -8.24
N ASN A 47 3.29 -8.29 -8.03
CA ASN A 47 4.00 -7.03 -8.27
C ASN A 47 3.85 -6.55 -9.72
N SER A 48 3.36 -7.42 -10.62
CA SER A 48 3.08 -7.08 -12.00
C SER A 48 2.09 -5.93 -12.16
N ASP A 49 1.17 -5.74 -11.21
CA ASP A 49 0.12 -4.72 -11.27
C ASP A 49 0.53 -3.37 -10.68
N ILE A 50 1.66 -3.31 -9.98
CA ILE A 50 2.18 -2.06 -9.42
C ILE A 50 2.73 -1.20 -10.55
N LEU A 51 2.19 0.01 -10.70
CA LEU A 51 2.71 1.04 -11.58
C LEU A 51 3.83 1.83 -10.88
N PHE A 52 3.57 2.22 -9.64
CA PHE A 52 4.49 3.00 -8.83
C PHE A 52 4.33 2.68 -7.34
N TYR A 53 5.45 2.58 -6.66
CA TYR A 53 5.50 2.48 -5.19
C TYR A 53 6.60 3.39 -4.66
N CYS A 54 6.33 4.02 -3.54
CA CYS A 54 7.31 4.86 -2.87
C CYS A 54 7.05 4.89 -1.36
N GLN A 55 8.08 4.66 -0.57
CA GLN A 55 8.08 5.07 0.83
C GLN A 55 8.63 6.48 0.93
N THR A 56 7.82 7.41 1.41
CA THR A 56 8.19 8.82 1.55
C THR A 56 9.16 9.05 2.71
N THR A 57 9.87 10.16 2.69
CA THR A 57 10.83 10.51 3.75
C THR A 57 10.17 10.71 5.12
N ASN A 58 8.87 11.07 5.16
CA ASN A 58 8.07 11.19 6.38
C ASN A 58 7.43 9.87 6.84
N GLY A 59 7.77 8.74 6.19
CA GLY A 59 7.35 7.40 6.60
C GLY A 59 5.98 6.96 6.08
N LYS A 60 5.32 7.76 5.25
CA LYS A 60 4.11 7.34 4.53
C LYS A 60 4.48 6.55 3.28
N GLN A 61 3.50 5.89 2.69
CA GLN A 61 3.65 5.10 1.48
C GLN A 61 2.70 5.62 0.40
N VAL A 62 3.18 5.65 -0.83
CA VAL A 62 2.37 5.83 -2.04
C VAL A 62 2.34 4.49 -2.75
N HIS A 63 1.17 4.05 -3.15
CA HIS A 63 0.99 2.81 -3.90
C HIS A 63 -0.02 3.03 -5.01
N ILE A 64 0.43 2.85 -6.24
CA ILE A 64 -0.38 3.03 -7.44
C ILE A 64 -0.37 1.71 -8.19
N GLN A 65 -1.55 1.12 -8.34
CA GLN A 65 -1.74 -0.18 -8.98
C GLN A 65 -2.73 -0.07 -10.13
N GLN A 66 -2.46 -0.78 -11.21
CA GLN A 66 -3.44 -1.06 -12.22
C GLN A 66 -4.25 -2.29 -11.80
N HIS A 67 -5.57 -2.18 -11.88
CA HIS A 67 -6.50 -3.29 -11.72
C HIS A 67 -7.48 -3.24 -12.89
N ASP A 68 -7.36 -4.18 -13.81
CA ASP A 68 -8.12 -4.21 -15.07
C ASP A 68 -7.99 -2.90 -15.86
N SER A 69 -9.11 -2.23 -16.10
CA SER A 69 -9.19 -0.93 -16.78
C SER A 69 -9.02 0.28 -15.88
N ASN A 70 -8.77 0.08 -14.59
CA ASN A 70 -8.68 1.13 -13.60
C ASN A 70 -7.27 1.23 -12.98
N VAL A 71 -6.99 2.39 -12.43
CA VAL A 71 -5.80 2.65 -11.62
C VAL A 71 -6.24 3.10 -10.23
N ARG A 72 -5.76 2.41 -9.22
CA ARG A 72 -6.03 2.68 -7.82
C ARG A 72 -4.81 3.36 -7.18
N TYR A 73 -5.04 4.51 -6.59
CA TYR A 73 -4.07 5.26 -5.79
C TYR A 73 -4.35 5.06 -4.32
N ARG A 74 -3.30 4.80 -3.53
CA ARG A 74 -3.37 4.74 -2.05
C ARG A 74 -2.20 5.49 -1.45
N PHE A 75 -2.47 6.23 -0.40
CA PHE A 75 -1.47 7.00 0.35
C PHE A 75 -1.74 6.92 1.84
N GLY A 76 -0.71 6.73 2.65
CA GLY A 76 -0.82 6.72 4.11
C GLY A 76 0.29 5.93 4.78
N LYS A 77 0.29 5.92 6.11
CA LYS A 77 1.22 5.11 6.91
C LYS A 77 0.92 3.62 6.83
N ASN A 78 -0.36 3.27 6.72
CA ASN A 78 -0.84 1.90 6.60
C ASN A 78 -1.74 1.78 5.36
N LEU A 79 -1.31 1.04 4.36
CA LEU A 79 -2.06 0.87 3.11
C LEU A 79 -3.28 -0.07 3.24
N ALA A 80 -3.43 -0.80 4.36
CA ALA A 80 -4.67 -1.50 4.66
C ALA A 80 -5.78 -0.53 5.12
N HIS A 81 -5.38 0.63 5.68
CA HIS A 81 -6.24 1.73 6.08
C HIS A 81 -5.63 3.04 5.60
N PRO A 82 -5.71 3.34 4.29
CA PRO A 82 -5.05 4.49 3.70
C PRO A 82 -5.68 5.81 4.19
N GLU A 83 -4.88 6.85 4.31
CA GLU A 83 -5.34 8.20 4.62
C GLU A 83 -6.04 8.84 3.40
N LEU A 84 -5.64 8.42 2.20
CA LEU A 84 -6.25 8.79 0.94
C LEU A 84 -6.27 7.59 0.00
N GLU A 85 -7.44 7.34 -0.57
CA GLU A 85 -7.62 6.32 -1.60
C GLU A 85 -8.62 6.81 -2.65
N PHE A 86 -8.31 6.57 -3.90
CA PHE A 86 -9.23 6.75 -5.02
C PHE A 86 -8.88 5.83 -6.18
N THR A 87 -9.84 5.68 -7.07
CA THR A 87 -9.71 4.88 -8.30
C THR A 87 -10.19 5.70 -9.47
N GLN A 88 -9.49 5.64 -10.58
CA GLN A 88 -9.88 6.29 -11.83
C GLN A 88 -9.64 5.38 -13.02
N PRO A 89 -10.35 5.58 -14.14
CA PRO A 89 -10.10 4.85 -15.38
C PRO A 89 -8.66 5.03 -15.86
N LYS A 90 -8.03 3.97 -16.34
CA LYS A 90 -6.68 4.02 -16.92
C LYS A 90 -6.55 5.05 -18.04
N THR A 91 -7.63 5.26 -18.81
CA THR A 91 -7.69 6.25 -19.90
C THR A 91 -7.62 7.71 -19.41
N GLN A 92 -7.74 7.94 -18.10
CA GLN A 92 -7.63 9.26 -17.46
C GLN A 92 -6.35 9.41 -16.62
N VAL A 93 -5.48 8.40 -16.66
CA VAL A 93 -4.14 8.47 -16.07
C VAL A 93 -3.17 8.73 -17.21
N TYR A 94 -2.40 9.79 -17.10
CA TYR A 94 -1.49 10.22 -18.15
C TYR A 94 -0.04 9.98 -17.76
N GLN A 95 0.80 9.80 -18.76
CA GLN A 95 2.25 9.79 -18.61
C GLN A 95 2.87 10.93 -19.41
N ARG A 96 4.05 11.37 -19.01
CA ARG A 96 4.88 12.33 -19.72
C ARG A 96 6.35 11.99 -19.53
N ASN A 97 7.08 11.94 -20.65
CA ASN A 97 8.51 11.82 -20.66
C ASN A 97 9.12 13.14 -21.17
N PHE A 98 10.12 13.67 -20.48
CA PHE A 98 10.78 14.90 -20.89
C PHE A 98 12.23 14.95 -20.41
N THR A 99 12.99 15.86 -20.95
CA THR A 99 14.37 16.11 -20.52
C THR A 99 14.41 17.42 -19.73
N VAL A 100 15.01 17.34 -18.55
CA VAL A 100 15.34 18.52 -17.75
C VAL A 100 16.77 18.89 -18.09
N ASP A 101 17.01 20.14 -18.49
CA ASP A 101 18.32 20.70 -18.70
C ASP A 101 18.51 21.87 -17.71
N ASP A 102 19.34 21.67 -16.70
CA ASP A 102 19.62 22.67 -15.68
C ASP A 102 21.13 22.84 -15.55
N ASN A 103 21.61 24.02 -15.95
CA ASN A 103 23.02 24.41 -15.85
C ASN A 103 24.00 23.39 -16.45
N GLY A 104 23.65 22.80 -17.61
CA GLY A 104 24.45 21.78 -18.30
C GLY A 104 24.28 20.38 -17.72
N TYR A 105 23.40 20.18 -16.78
CA TYR A 105 23.03 18.87 -16.25
C TYR A 105 21.76 18.38 -16.94
N ARG A 106 21.93 17.39 -17.82
CA ARG A 106 20.79 16.80 -18.53
C ARG A 106 20.30 15.54 -17.82
N ALA A 107 19.02 15.52 -17.46
CA ALA A 107 18.36 14.36 -16.87
C ALA A 107 17.07 14.02 -17.63
N HIS A 108 16.79 12.74 -17.80
CA HIS A 108 15.48 12.30 -18.23
C HIS A 108 14.53 12.27 -17.04
N ALA A 109 13.30 12.72 -17.26
CA ALA A 109 12.23 12.67 -16.27
C ALA A 109 11.04 11.90 -16.85
N ARG A 110 10.43 11.10 -16.01
CA ARG A 110 9.13 10.47 -16.28
C ARG A 110 8.15 10.92 -15.21
N GLN A 111 6.96 11.26 -15.65
CA GLN A 111 5.83 11.59 -14.78
C GLN A 111 4.65 10.69 -15.09
N MET A 112 3.89 10.40 -14.03
CA MET A 112 2.55 9.82 -14.14
C MET A 112 1.58 10.73 -13.39
N TRP A 113 0.50 11.10 -14.06
CA TRP A 113 -0.48 12.08 -13.62
C TRP A 113 -1.80 11.42 -13.31
N LEU A 114 -2.27 11.60 -12.09
CA LEU A 114 -3.58 11.17 -11.60
C LEU A 114 -4.32 12.38 -11.08
N HIS A 115 -5.65 12.29 -11.02
CA HIS A 115 -6.47 13.36 -10.44
C HIS A 115 -7.55 12.78 -9.54
N ASN A 116 -7.98 13.58 -8.56
CA ASN A 116 -9.12 13.30 -7.71
C ASN A 116 -9.82 14.64 -7.40
N GLY A 117 -10.95 14.89 -8.05
CA GLY A 117 -11.57 16.22 -8.07
C GLY A 117 -10.62 17.26 -8.64
N ASN A 118 -10.38 18.33 -7.90
CA ASN A 118 -9.48 19.44 -8.29
C ASN A 118 -8.01 19.18 -7.93
N ALA A 119 -7.68 18.04 -7.33
CA ALA A 119 -6.31 17.73 -6.97
C ALA A 119 -5.64 16.86 -8.03
N HIS A 120 -4.40 17.21 -8.38
CA HIS A 120 -3.53 16.40 -9.24
C HIS A 120 -2.40 15.80 -8.42
N TYR A 121 -2.18 14.50 -8.61
CA TYR A 121 -1.12 13.72 -7.96
C TYR A 121 -0.13 13.28 -9.02
N VAL A 122 1.10 13.76 -8.94
CA VAL A 122 2.11 13.56 -9.97
C VAL A 122 3.29 12.82 -9.38
N THR A 123 3.51 11.58 -9.82
CA THR A 123 4.77 10.91 -9.50
C THR A 123 5.82 11.36 -10.49
N THR A 124 7.02 11.65 -10.00
CA THR A 124 8.15 12.02 -10.85
C THR A 124 9.34 11.11 -10.56
N VAL A 125 9.95 10.59 -11.61
CA VAL A 125 11.20 9.86 -11.56
C VAL A 125 12.22 10.57 -12.41
N LEU A 126 13.31 11.03 -11.77
CA LEU A 126 14.46 11.60 -12.45
C LEU A 126 15.55 10.53 -12.62
N TYR A 127 16.02 10.33 -13.84
CA TYR A 127 17.08 9.40 -14.18
C TYR A 127 18.41 10.16 -14.24
N LEU A 128 19.18 10.02 -13.19
CA LEU A 128 20.48 10.65 -13.03
C LEU A 128 21.61 9.66 -13.29
N SER A 129 22.82 10.13 -13.56
CA SER A 129 24.01 9.28 -13.72
C SER A 129 24.30 8.40 -12.50
N LYS A 130 23.94 8.87 -11.29
CA LYS A 130 24.12 8.15 -10.02
C LYS A 130 22.88 7.39 -9.56
N GLY A 131 21.87 7.20 -10.45
CA GLY A 131 20.64 6.45 -10.20
C GLY A 131 19.39 7.31 -10.27
N ARG A 132 18.29 6.83 -9.67
CA ARG A 132 16.98 7.45 -9.79
C ARG A 132 16.59 8.22 -8.54
N VAL A 133 15.88 9.33 -8.73
CA VAL A 133 15.22 10.10 -7.66
C VAL A 133 13.73 10.04 -7.92
N TYR A 134 12.96 9.73 -6.86
CA TYR A 134 11.52 9.57 -6.91
C TYR A 134 10.86 10.61 -6.02
N SER A 135 9.81 11.23 -6.52
CA SER A 135 8.98 12.16 -5.73
C SER A 135 7.50 12.03 -6.08
N LEU A 136 6.66 12.53 -5.17
CA LEU A 136 5.25 12.76 -5.34
C LEU A 136 4.98 14.25 -5.21
N SER A 137 4.37 14.85 -6.21
CA SER A 137 3.87 16.23 -6.16
C SER A 137 2.35 16.22 -6.09
N VAL A 138 1.79 17.15 -5.33
CA VAL A 138 0.35 17.36 -5.23
C VAL A 138 0.06 18.82 -5.56
N TYR A 139 -0.82 19.02 -6.52
CA TYR A 139 -1.36 20.33 -6.91
C TYR A 139 -2.83 20.37 -6.51
N HIS A 140 -3.24 21.40 -5.79
CA HIS A 140 -4.62 21.56 -5.37
C HIS A 140 -4.92 23.05 -5.10
N ASP A 141 -5.90 23.62 -5.79
CA ASP A 141 -6.34 25.00 -5.63
C ASP A 141 -5.17 26.01 -5.68
N GLY A 142 -4.31 25.90 -6.69
CA GLY A 142 -3.14 26.76 -6.87
C GLY A 142 -2.01 26.54 -5.85
N LYS A 143 -2.13 25.57 -4.94
CA LYS A 143 -1.09 25.18 -4.00
C LYS A 143 -0.31 23.98 -4.53
N TYR A 144 0.96 23.96 -4.19
CA TYR A 144 1.89 22.90 -4.57
C TYR A 144 2.58 22.33 -3.34
N ALA A 145 2.69 21.02 -3.28
CA ALA A 145 3.48 20.30 -2.28
C ALA A 145 4.27 19.18 -2.95
N GLU A 146 5.51 19.00 -2.57
CA GLU A 146 6.34 17.90 -3.02
C GLU A 146 6.83 17.07 -1.85
N ILE A 147 6.79 15.75 -2.01
CA ILE A 147 7.21 14.76 -1.03
C ILE A 147 8.25 13.86 -1.67
N SER A 148 9.46 13.88 -1.15
CA SER A 148 10.53 13.00 -1.62
C SER A 148 10.33 11.56 -1.17
N CYS A 149 10.70 10.63 -2.02
CA CYS A 149 10.73 9.20 -1.74
C CYS A 149 12.10 8.76 -1.20
N ARG A 150 12.10 7.75 -0.34
CA ARG A 150 13.33 7.05 0.06
C ARG A 150 13.83 6.20 -1.10
N ARG A 151 14.99 6.51 -1.63
CA ARG A 151 15.53 5.93 -2.88
C ARG A 151 15.54 4.39 -2.91
N ARG A 152 15.84 3.74 -1.78
CA ARG A 152 15.89 2.26 -1.69
C ARG A 152 14.52 1.61 -1.51
N HIS A 153 13.47 2.40 -1.36
CA HIS A 153 12.10 1.98 -1.11
C HIS A 153 11.14 2.62 -2.12
N ALA A 154 11.57 2.68 -3.37
CA ALA A 154 10.76 3.18 -4.46
C ALA A 154 10.92 2.27 -5.69
N PHE A 155 9.84 2.14 -6.44
CA PHE A 155 9.72 1.29 -7.62
C PHE A 155 8.81 1.96 -8.65
N GLU A 156 9.11 1.75 -9.93
CA GLU A 156 8.25 2.07 -11.05
C GLU A 156 8.23 0.93 -12.07
N ASN A 157 7.08 0.69 -12.67
CA ASN A 157 6.95 -0.23 -13.79
C ASN A 157 6.95 0.56 -15.10
N ILE A 158 8.12 0.72 -15.69
CA ILE A 158 8.35 1.53 -16.90
C ILE A 158 7.42 1.11 -18.03
N THR A 159 7.39 -0.19 -18.35
CA THR A 159 6.60 -0.72 -19.47
C THR A 159 5.11 -0.44 -19.34
N ARG A 160 4.58 -0.55 -18.13
CA ARG A 160 3.16 -0.27 -17.88
C ARG A 160 2.84 1.21 -17.86
N ILE A 161 3.75 2.04 -17.35
CA ILE A 161 3.58 3.49 -17.36
C ILE A 161 3.66 4.02 -18.80
N ASP A 162 4.57 3.52 -19.62
CA ASP A 162 4.67 3.91 -21.03
C ASP A 162 3.45 3.48 -21.87
N ALA A 163 2.68 2.52 -21.39
CA ALA A 163 1.40 2.11 -22.01
C ALA A 163 0.21 2.97 -21.58
N LEU A 164 0.39 4.00 -20.75
CA LEU A 164 -0.62 4.99 -20.41
C LEU A 164 -0.73 6.05 -21.52
N PRO A 165 -1.87 6.72 -21.66
CA PRO A 165 -2.00 7.88 -22.56
C PRO A 165 -0.96 8.97 -22.23
N GLU A 166 -0.47 9.64 -23.25
CA GLU A 166 0.37 10.83 -23.06
C GLU A 166 -0.44 11.99 -22.50
N LEU A 167 0.22 12.80 -21.66
CA LEU A 167 -0.39 14.01 -21.13
C LEU A 167 -0.63 14.99 -22.29
N PRO A 168 -1.86 15.48 -22.51
CA PRO A 168 -2.14 16.43 -23.56
C PRO A 168 -1.30 17.73 -23.43
N ASP A 169 -0.89 18.30 -24.57
CA ASP A 169 -0.09 19.54 -24.57
C ASP A 169 -0.83 20.74 -23.99
N ASP A 170 -2.17 20.74 -24.08
CA ASP A 170 -3.05 21.77 -23.54
C ASP A 170 -3.51 21.49 -22.09
N PHE A 171 -2.91 20.49 -21.43
CA PHE A 171 -3.26 20.15 -20.07
C PHE A 171 -2.85 21.26 -19.10
N GLU A 172 -3.83 21.87 -18.45
CA GLU A 172 -3.62 22.91 -17.45
C GLU A 172 -3.92 22.38 -16.03
N VAL A 173 -3.01 22.65 -15.11
CA VAL A 173 -3.22 22.45 -13.68
C VAL A 173 -3.98 23.67 -13.15
N LYS A 174 -5.22 23.48 -12.77
CA LYS A 174 -6.07 24.54 -12.20
C LYS A 174 -5.87 24.69 -10.71
#